data_c4079dce67cbec96509902a8c8f1a725
#
_entry.id   c4079dce67cbec96509902a8c8f1a725
#
_cell.length_a   1.000
_cell.length_b   1.000
_cell.length_c   1.000
_cell.angle_alpha   90.00
_cell.angle_beta   90.00
_cell.angle_gamma   90.00
#
_symmetry.space_group_name_H-M   'P 1'
#
loop_
_entity.id
_entity.type
_entity.pdbx_description
1 polymer ?
#
loop_
_entity_poly.entity_id
_entity_poly.type
_entity_poly.pdbx_seq_one_letter_code
_entity_poly.pdbx_strand_id
1 'polypeptide(L)'
;DVYKRQVRDLFNQAKEKAPCIVFIDEIDAIGQKRSGGQYGGNDEREQTLNQLLTEMDGFADNTGVIILAATNRPESLDPALTRPGRFDRRVPVELPDLKGREDILKVHAKKVKLAENVDFNVVARMASGASGAELANIVNEAALRAVRDGRKLVTQSDLEESIEVVIAGYQKKNAIMTDHEKKIVAYHEIGHALVAARQTNSAPVQKITIIPRTSGALGYTMQVCLLYTSPSPRDYA
;
A
#
# COMPACT_ATOMS: atom_id res chain seq x y z
N ASP A 1 28.02 -0.10 19.47
CA ASP A 1 28.07 1.27 19.99
C ASP A 1 27.86 2.39 18.97
N VAL A 2 28.01 2.13 17.69
CA VAL A 2 27.79 3.14 16.64
C VAL A 2 26.33 3.58 16.60
N TYR A 3 25.39 2.66 16.62
CA TYR A 3 23.94 2.97 16.55
C TYR A 3 23.43 3.73 17.78
N LYS A 4 23.92 3.41 18.97
CA LYS A 4 23.58 4.17 20.19
C LYS A 4 24.02 5.63 20.07
N ARG A 5 25.21 5.86 19.54
CA ARG A 5 25.73 7.20 19.33
C ARG A 5 24.89 7.96 18.31
N GLN A 6 24.50 7.30 17.20
CA GLN A 6 23.66 7.93 16.19
C GLN A 6 22.28 8.35 16.74
N VAL A 7 21.64 7.49 17.53
CA VAL A 7 20.36 7.85 18.21
C VAL A 7 20.56 9.07 19.10
N ARG A 8 21.57 9.06 19.98
CA ARG A 8 21.84 10.20 20.87
C ARG A 8 22.14 11.48 20.09
N ASP A 9 22.97 11.40 19.05
CA ASP A 9 23.34 12.57 18.24
C ASP A 9 22.11 13.13 17.48
N LEU A 10 21.20 12.28 17.01
CA LEU A 10 19.93 12.69 16.40
C LEU A 10 19.07 13.50 17.40
N PHE A 11 18.91 12.99 18.62
CA PHE A 11 18.11 13.66 19.64
C PHE A 11 18.75 14.96 20.15
N ASN A 12 20.09 15.02 20.25
CA ASN A 12 20.80 16.26 20.57
C ASN A 12 20.59 17.32 19.49
N GLN A 13 20.71 16.95 18.21
CA GLN A 13 20.41 17.86 17.09
C GLN A 13 18.95 18.32 17.09
N ALA A 14 18.01 17.45 17.47
CA ALA A 14 16.61 17.84 17.59
C ALA A 14 16.39 18.88 18.69
N LYS A 15 17.07 18.73 19.85
CA LYS A 15 17.02 19.73 20.93
C LYS A 15 17.57 21.08 20.48
N GLU A 16 18.67 21.08 19.77
CA GLU A 16 19.30 22.30 19.25
C GLU A 16 18.45 23.03 18.21
N LYS A 17 17.66 22.27 17.44
CA LYS A 17 16.82 22.78 16.33
C LYS A 17 15.34 22.94 16.72
N ALA A 18 15.01 22.85 17.97
CA ALA A 18 13.63 23.02 18.42
C ALA A 18 13.09 24.44 18.07
N PRO A 19 11.83 24.57 17.63
CA PRO A 19 10.82 23.52 17.46
C PRO A 19 11.03 22.70 16.18
N CYS A 20 10.98 21.36 16.27
CA CYS A 20 11.17 20.48 15.12
C CYS A 20 10.39 19.17 15.26
N ILE A 21 10.33 18.42 14.13
CA ILE A 21 9.75 17.08 14.10
C ILE A 21 10.87 16.09 13.77
N VAL A 22 11.02 15.06 14.60
CA VAL A 22 11.89 13.91 14.34
C VAL A 22 11.00 12.79 13.74
N PHE A 23 11.33 12.34 12.55
CA PHE A 23 10.61 11.23 11.91
C PHE A 23 11.50 9.99 11.85
N ILE A 24 10.99 8.87 12.37
CA ILE A 24 11.66 7.57 12.39
C ILE A 24 10.83 6.60 11.55
N ASP A 25 11.34 6.24 10.39
CA ASP A 25 10.69 5.24 9.53
C ASP A 25 11.10 3.82 9.93
N GLU A 26 10.23 2.85 9.68
CA GLU A 26 10.47 1.42 9.97
C GLU A 26 10.93 1.17 11.41
N ILE A 27 10.29 1.78 12.39
CA ILE A 27 10.68 1.67 13.81
C ILE A 27 10.73 0.22 14.31
N ASP A 28 10.01 -0.70 13.67
CA ASP A 28 10.05 -2.12 13.97
C ASP A 28 11.43 -2.76 13.68
N ALA A 29 12.28 -2.13 12.85
CA ALA A 29 13.64 -2.62 12.63
C ALA A 29 14.49 -2.64 13.93
N ILE A 30 14.24 -1.70 14.83
CA ILE A 30 14.94 -1.59 16.13
C ILE A 30 14.04 -1.88 17.32
N GLY A 31 12.73 -1.71 17.16
CA GLY A 31 11.71 -1.75 18.22
C GLY A 31 10.97 -3.07 18.37
N GLN A 32 11.45 -4.20 17.84
CA GLN A 32 10.79 -5.49 17.97
C GLN A 32 10.78 -6.01 19.40
N LYS A 33 9.71 -6.76 19.75
CA LYS A 33 9.59 -7.51 21.00
C LYS A 33 10.80 -8.41 21.20
N ARG A 34 11.26 -8.53 22.45
CA ARG A 34 12.33 -9.41 22.85
C ARG A 34 11.94 -10.85 22.54
N SER A 35 12.65 -11.47 21.60
CA SER A 35 12.50 -12.90 21.32
C SER A 35 13.39 -13.66 22.31
N GLY A 36 12.82 -14.51 23.13
CA GLY A 36 13.52 -15.33 24.14
C GLY A 36 14.43 -16.43 23.56
N GLY A 37 14.98 -16.25 22.36
CA GLY A 37 15.82 -17.20 21.64
C GLY A 37 17.30 -16.89 21.80
N GLN A 38 18.04 -17.88 22.23
CA GLN A 38 19.44 -17.97 22.58
C GLN A 38 20.37 -17.94 21.34
N TYR A 39 20.49 -16.78 20.63
CA TYR A 39 21.56 -16.57 19.64
C TYR A 39 21.94 -15.09 19.55
N GLY A 40 23.22 -14.80 19.68
CA GLY A 40 23.91 -13.54 19.91
C GLY A 40 23.84 -12.43 18.85
N GLY A 41 22.74 -12.28 18.13
CA GLY A 41 22.53 -11.20 17.15
C GLY A 41 21.58 -10.08 17.62
N ASN A 42 20.99 -10.20 18.80
CA ASN A 42 19.99 -9.24 19.30
C ASN A 42 20.56 -8.13 20.20
N ASP A 43 21.79 -8.26 20.67
CA ASP A 43 22.37 -7.31 21.64
C ASP A 43 22.45 -5.88 21.12
N GLU A 44 22.84 -5.67 19.86
CA GLU A 44 22.96 -4.31 19.30
C GLU A 44 21.59 -3.64 19.10
N ARG A 45 20.60 -4.40 18.67
CA ARG A 45 19.22 -3.89 18.50
C ARG A 45 18.62 -3.53 19.86
N GLU A 46 18.76 -4.41 20.85
CA GLU A 46 18.25 -4.17 22.19
C GLU A 46 18.93 -2.96 22.85
N GLN A 47 20.24 -2.81 22.63
CA GLN A 47 20.98 -1.65 23.10
C GLN A 47 20.54 -0.36 22.41
N THR A 48 20.25 -0.40 21.10
CA THR A 48 19.75 0.74 20.34
C THR A 48 18.34 1.13 20.80
N LEU A 49 17.47 0.13 21.01
CA LEU A 49 16.13 0.34 21.56
C LEU A 49 16.19 1.00 22.93
N ASN A 50 17.01 0.45 23.84
CA ASN A 50 17.17 1.02 25.19
C ASN A 50 17.68 2.46 25.16
N GLN A 51 18.59 2.79 24.21
CA GLN A 51 19.05 4.16 24.03
C GLN A 51 17.91 5.06 23.54
N LEU A 52 17.13 4.60 22.55
CA LEU A 52 15.97 5.34 22.04
C LEU A 52 14.97 5.65 23.17
N LEU A 53 14.65 4.64 23.99
CA LEU A 53 13.73 4.80 25.13
C LEU A 53 14.28 5.82 26.14
N THR A 54 15.58 5.78 26.43
CA THR A 54 16.24 6.72 27.34
C THR A 54 16.19 8.16 26.80
N GLU A 55 16.45 8.35 25.50
CA GLU A 55 16.39 9.68 24.90
C GLU A 55 14.95 10.22 24.88
N MET A 56 13.94 9.35 24.59
CA MET A 56 12.54 9.76 24.63
C MET A 56 12.10 10.19 26.03
N ASP A 57 12.48 9.45 27.06
CA ASP A 57 12.15 9.80 28.45
C ASP A 57 12.79 11.14 28.86
N GLY A 58 13.93 11.50 28.26
CA GLY A 58 14.60 12.80 28.47
C GLY A 58 13.93 13.98 27.75
N PHE A 59 12.84 13.74 26.98
CA PHE A 59 12.04 14.77 26.28
C PHE A 59 10.72 15.12 27.00
N ALA A 60 10.48 14.57 28.19
CA ALA A 60 9.20 14.73 28.91
C ALA A 60 8.81 16.18 29.24
N ASP A 61 9.76 17.12 29.22
CA ASP A 61 9.53 18.53 29.54
C ASP A 61 9.51 19.40 28.26
N ASN A 62 8.36 19.47 27.59
CA ASN A 62 7.92 20.50 26.63
C ASN A 62 9.03 21.19 25.79
N THR A 63 9.92 20.39 25.21
CA THR A 63 11.09 20.87 24.46
C THR A 63 10.77 21.41 23.07
N GLY A 64 9.49 21.39 22.65
CA GLY A 64 9.07 21.78 21.28
C GLY A 64 9.49 20.76 20.21
N VAL A 65 9.86 19.54 20.59
CA VAL A 65 10.19 18.46 19.66
C VAL A 65 9.05 17.45 19.63
N ILE A 66 8.56 17.13 18.41
CA ILE A 66 7.56 16.09 18.18
C ILE A 66 8.27 14.88 17.55
N ILE A 67 8.05 13.70 18.11
CA ILE A 67 8.61 12.46 17.58
C ILE A 67 7.49 11.69 16.87
N LEU A 68 7.69 11.38 15.59
CA LEU A 68 6.80 10.55 14.78
C LEU A 68 7.56 9.29 14.37
N ALA A 69 6.90 8.14 14.46
CA ALA A 69 7.44 6.89 13.95
C ALA A 69 6.42 6.21 13.04
N ALA A 70 6.90 5.51 12.01
CA ALA A 70 6.09 4.71 11.12
C ALA A 70 6.49 3.24 11.17
N THR A 71 5.52 2.35 11.04
CA THR A 71 5.73 0.90 10.92
C THR A 71 4.60 0.25 10.17
N ASN A 72 4.93 -0.81 9.42
CA ASN A 72 3.95 -1.71 8.80
C ASN A 72 3.59 -2.89 9.72
N ARG A 73 4.23 -3.00 10.90
CA ARG A 73 4.06 -4.13 11.84
C ARG A 73 3.88 -3.65 13.28
N PRO A 74 2.81 -2.92 13.58
CA PRO A 74 2.60 -2.36 14.93
C PRO A 74 2.54 -3.44 16.02
N GLU A 75 2.09 -4.66 15.68
CA GLU A 75 2.00 -5.80 16.59
C GLU A 75 3.37 -6.36 17.00
N SER A 76 4.40 -6.12 16.21
CA SER A 76 5.77 -6.58 16.50
C SER A 76 6.52 -5.66 17.46
N LEU A 77 6.02 -4.44 17.71
CA LEU A 77 6.70 -3.44 18.54
C LEU A 77 6.75 -3.87 20.02
N ASP A 78 7.89 -3.53 20.66
CA ASP A 78 8.03 -3.69 22.10
C ASP A 78 7.03 -2.79 22.85
N PRO A 79 6.25 -3.33 23.80
CA PRO A 79 5.27 -2.56 24.57
C PRO A 79 5.88 -1.32 25.27
N ALA A 80 7.17 -1.33 25.55
CA ALA A 80 7.86 -0.18 26.15
C ALA A 80 7.83 1.08 25.26
N LEU A 81 7.81 0.92 23.93
CA LEU A 81 7.70 2.03 22.98
C LEU A 81 6.34 2.73 23.01
N THR A 82 5.29 1.99 23.33
CA THR A 82 3.90 2.48 23.26
C THR A 82 3.31 2.89 24.61
N ARG A 83 4.16 3.04 25.65
CA ARG A 83 3.76 3.55 26.96
C ARG A 83 3.49 5.05 26.92
N PRO A 84 2.62 5.56 27.82
CA PRO A 84 2.43 7.01 27.99
C PRO A 84 3.75 7.76 28.16
N GLY A 85 3.87 8.93 27.53
CA GLY A 85 5.10 9.71 27.49
C GLY A 85 6.09 9.33 26.37
N ARG A 86 5.75 8.32 25.55
CA ARG A 86 6.52 7.89 24.37
C ARG A 86 5.62 7.94 23.14
N PHE A 87 5.49 6.86 22.36
CA PHE A 87 4.50 6.78 21.26
C PHE A 87 3.12 6.46 21.82
N ASP A 88 2.50 7.41 22.47
CA ASP A 88 1.20 7.25 23.15
C ASP A 88 0.01 7.38 22.21
N ARG A 89 0.21 7.95 21.02
CA ARG A 89 -0.81 8.11 19.98
C ARG A 89 -0.53 7.22 18.79
N ARG A 90 -1.55 6.46 18.40
CA ARG A 90 -1.52 5.63 17.18
C ARG A 90 -2.47 6.21 16.16
N VAL A 91 -1.96 6.44 14.96
CA VAL A 91 -2.74 6.93 13.83
C VAL A 91 -2.69 5.86 12.74
N PRO A 92 -3.75 5.06 12.56
CA PRO A 92 -3.80 4.11 11.46
C PRO A 92 -3.86 4.89 10.13
N VAL A 93 -2.99 4.50 9.19
CA VAL A 93 -3.02 5.00 7.81
C VAL A 93 -3.68 3.92 6.96
N GLU A 94 -4.97 4.11 6.71
CA GLU A 94 -5.77 3.18 5.92
C GLU A 94 -5.58 3.38 4.43
N LEU A 95 -6.02 2.39 3.63
CA LEU A 95 -6.08 2.53 2.18
C LEU A 95 -7.06 3.65 1.81
N PRO A 96 -6.79 4.41 0.73
CA PRO A 96 -7.61 5.54 0.36
C PRO A 96 -9.01 5.09 -0.08
N ASP A 97 -10.04 5.85 0.34
CA ASP A 97 -11.40 5.72 -0.14
C ASP A 97 -11.51 6.12 -1.64
N LEU A 98 -12.69 6.04 -2.22
CA LEU A 98 -12.90 6.38 -3.63
C LEU A 98 -12.43 7.80 -3.97
N LYS A 99 -12.77 8.76 -3.12
CA LYS A 99 -12.40 10.17 -3.31
C LYS A 99 -10.89 10.37 -3.16
N GLY A 100 -10.30 9.76 -2.16
CA GLY A 100 -8.85 9.77 -1.94
C GLY A 100 -8.09 9.16 -3.11
N ARG A 101 -8.55 8.03 -3.67
CA ARG A 101 -7.93 7.44 -4.87
C ARG A 101 -8.00 8.37 -6.07
N GLU A 102 -9.17 8.99 -6.31
CA GLU A 102 -9.33 9.97 -7.39
C GLU A 102 -8.37 11.15 -7.23
N ASP A 103 -8.24 11.69 -6.03
CA ASP A 103 -7.37 12.84 -5.76
C ASP A 103 -5.87 12.46 -5.88
N ILE A 104 -5.48 11.27 -5.41
CA ILE A 104 -4.11 10.73 -5.60
C ILE A 104 -3.79 10.57 -7.09
N LEU A 105 -4.69 9.96 -7.87
CA LEU A 105 -4.52 9.82 -9.32
C LEU A 105 -4.33 11.18 -9.99
N LYS A 106 -5.15 12.19 -9.64
CA LYS A 106 -5.02 13.56 -10.17
C LYS A 106 -3.67 14.20 -9.81
N VAL A 107 -3.17 13.97 -8.59
CA VAL A 107 -1.85 14.49 -8.17
C VAL A 107 -0.74 13.90 -9.02
N HIS A 108 -0.73 12.59 -9.22
CA HIS A 108 0.30 11.93 -10.04
C HIS A 108 0.14 12.22 -11.54
N ALA A 109 -1.09 12.38 -12.01
CA ALA A 109 -1.40 12.72 -13.39
C ALA A 109 -0.90 14.11 -13.83
N LYS A 110 -0.66 15.03 -12.88
CA LYS A 110 -0.04 16.35 -13.21
C LYS A 110 1.34 16.22 -13.86
N LYS A 111 2.02 15.09 -13.69
CA LYS A 111 3.36 14.83 -14.24
C LYS A 111 3.33 14.27 -15.66
N VAL A 112 2.16 13.92 -16.19
CA VAL A 112 1.98 13.31 -17.51
C VAL A 112 1.02 14.13 -18.36
N LYS A 113 1.13 14.01 -19.69
CA LYS A 113 0.19 14.65 -20.60
C LYS A 113 -1.00 13.73 -20.82
N LEU A 114 -2.18 14.19 -20.46
CA LEU A 114 -3.44 13.44 -20.57
C LEU A 114 -4.21 13.86 -21.85
N ALA A 115 -5.02 12.95 -22.37
CA ALA A 115 -6.08 13.25 -23.32
C ALA A 115 -7.23 13.99 -22.59
N GLU A 116 -8.03 14.75 -23.35
CA GLU A 116 -9.08 15.62 -22.80
C GLU A 116 -10.22 14.87 -22.09
N ASN A 117 -10.44 13.61 -22.40
CA ASN A 117 -11.60 12.81 -21.96
C ASN A 117 -11.26 11.74 -20.90
N VAL A 118 -10.26 11.99 -20.05
CA VAL A 118 -9.90 11.07 -18.97
C VAL A 118 -10.83 11.28 -17.76
N ASP A 119 -11.56 10.23 -17.37
CA ASP A 119 -12.41 10.19 -16.17
C ASP A 119 -11.69 9.45 -15.03
N PHE A 120 -11.15 10.21 -14.10
CA PHE A 120 -10.48 9.66 -12.91
C PHE A 120 -11.43 8.96 -11.95
N ASN A 121 -12.73 9.26 -11.96
CA ASN A 121 -13.68 8.57 -11.10
C ASN A 121 -13.87 7.11 -11.53
N VAL A 122 -13.94 6.87 -12.84
CA VAL A 122 -13.97 5.51 -13.39
C VAL A 122 -12.69 4.75 -13.03
N VAL A 123 -11.53 5.38 -13.26
CA VAL A 123 -10.22 4.78 -12.92
C VAL A 123 -10.12 4.47 -11.42
N ALA A 124 -10.55 5.37 -10.55
CA ALA A 124 -10.52 5.19 -9.09
C ALA A 124 -11.45 4.08 -8.61
N ARG A 125 -12.60 3.88 -9.28
CA ARG A 125 -13.50 2.74 -9.01
C ARG A 125 -12.84 1.42 -9.38
N MET A 126 -12.26 1.34 -10.58
CA MET A 126 -11.57 0.13 -11.04
C MET A 126 -10.35 -0.22 -10.17
N ALA A 127 -9.65 0.78 -9.61
CA ALA A 127 -8.51 0.62 -8.71
C ALA A 127 -8.94 0.46 -7.23
N SER A 128 -10.07 -0.21 -6.97
CA SER A 128 -10.54 -0.47 -5.60
C SER A 128 -9.52 -1.28 -4.81
N GLY A 129 -9.23 -0.86 -3.57
CA GLY A 129 -8.24 -1.49 -2.71
C GLY A 129 -6.77 -1.13 -3.01
N ALA A 130 -6.51 -0.29 -4.02
CA ALA A 130 -5.16 0.13 -4.34
C ALA A 130 -4.61 1.14 -3.32
N SER A 131 -3.36 0.95 -2.94
CA SER A 131 -2.58 1.88 -2.14
C SER A 131 -2.15 3.12 -2.94
N GLY A 132 -1.70 4.17 -2.26
CA GLY A 132 -1.17 5.36 -2.94
C GLY A 132 0.00 5.07 -3.88
N ALA A 133 0.87 4.13 -3.52
CA ALA A 133 1.99 3.70 -4.35
C ALA A 133 1.53 2.97 -5.62
N GLU A 134 0.53 2.09 -5.51
CA GLU A 134 -0.03 1.41 -6.67
C GLU A 134 -0.75 2.37 -7.61
N LEU A 135 -1.48 3.37 -7.08
CA LEU A 135 -2.11 4.42 -7.88
C LEU A 135 -1.07 5.26 -8.64
N ALA A 136 0.05 5.60 -8.00
CA ALA A 136 1.16 6.27 -8.66
C ALA A 136 1.76 5.41 -9.78
N ASN A 137 1.91 4.10 -9.53
CA ASN A 137 2.41 3.14 -10.51
C ASN A 137 1.45 2.98 -11.71
N ILE A 138 0.14 2.96 -11.48
CA ILE A 138 -0.86 2.93 -12.55
C ILE A 138 -0.67 4.09 -13.52
N VAL A 139 -0.48 5.32 -13.02
CA VAL A 139 -0.25 6.49 -13.86
C VAL A 139 1.07 6.38 -14.64
N ASN A 140 2.12 5.87 -13.99
CA ASN A 140 3.42 5.66 -14.62
C ASN A 140 3.35 4.59 -15.73
N GLU A 141 2.72 3.45 -15.48
CA GLU A 141 2.53 2.39 -16.48
C GLU A 141 1.70 2.87 -17.66
N ALA A 142 0.66 3.68 -17.43
CA ALA A 142 -0.15 4.28 -18.49
C ALA A 142 0.70 5.21 -19.38
N ALA A 143 1.59 5.99 -18.78
CA ALA A 143 2.52 6.84 -19.53
C ALA A 143 3.52 6.00 -20.35
N LEU A 144 4.09 4.95 -19.77
CA LEU A 144 4.99 4.04 -20.48
C LEU A 144 4.29 3.32 -21.64
N ARG A 145 3.02 2.93 -21.45
CA ARG A 145 2.20 2.33 -22.50
C ARG A 145 1.97 3.30 -23.66
N ALA A 146 1.57 4.54 -23.38
CA ALA A 146 1.37 5.56 -24.40
C ALA A 146 2.64 5.79 -25.24
N VAL A 147 3.80 5.86 -24.57
CA VAL A 147 5.10 6.01 -25.28
C VAL A 147 5.44 4.78 -26.11
N ARG A 148 5.21 3.56 -25.61
CA ARG A 148 5.43 2.30 -26.34
C ARG A 148 4.59 2.23 -27.62
N ASP A 149 3.38 2.77 -27.58
CA ASP A 149 2.47 2.85 -28.73
C ASP A 149 2.74 4.08 -29.62
N GLY A 150 3.83 4.83 -29.40
CA GLY A 150 4.21 6.01 -30.17
C GLY A 150 3.35 7.26 -29.91
N ARG A 151 2.53 7.25 -28.87
CA ARG A 151 1.64 8.36 -28.52
C ARG A 151 2.29 9.28 -27.48
N LYS A 152 1.88 10.54 -27.46
CA LYS A 152 2.37 11.56 -26.51
C LYS A 152 1.37 11.88 -25.39
N LEU A 153 0.16 11.33 -25.48
CA LEU A 153 -0.94 11.56 -24.56
C LEU A 153 -1.40 10.24 -23.98
N VAL A 154 -1.64 10.22 -22.68
CA VAL A 154 -2.22 9.10 -21.96
C VAL A 154 -3.74 9.17 -22.13
N THR A 155 -4.33 8.07 -22.56
CA THR A 155 -5.78 7.93 -22.76
C THR A 155 -6.44 7.19 -21.59
N GLN A 156 -7.77 7.21 -21.53
CA GLN A 156 -8.55 6.43 -20.57
C GLN A 156 -8.19 4.94 -20.66
N SER A 157 -8.10 4.38 -21.87
CA SER A 157 -7.75 2.98 -22.09
C SER A 157 -6.36 2.60 -21.57
N ASP A 158 -5.40 3.54 -21.60
CA ASP A 158 -4.06 3.27 -21.05
C ASP A 158 -4.11 3.13 -19.53
N LEU A 159 -4.88 3.96 -18.85
CA LEU A 159 -5.08 3.89 -17.40
C LEU A 159 -5.81 2.59 -16.99
N GLU A 160 -6.88 2.25 -17.70
CA GLU A 160 -7.65 1.03 -17.43
C GLU A 160 -6.81 -0.24 -17.60
N GLU A 161 -6.05 -0.34 -18.67
CA GLU A 161 -5.15 -1.50 -18.89
C GLU A 161 -4.01 -1.52 -17.86
N SER A 162 -3.52 -0.33 -17.45
CA SER A 162 -2.47 -0.24 -16.44
C SER A 162 -2.94 -0.69 -15.05
N ILE A 163 -4.22 -0.49 -14.71
CA ILE A 163 -4.81 -1.06 -13.50
C ILE A 163 -4.68 -2.59 -13.54
N GLU A 164 -5.03 -3.20 -14.67
CA GLU A 164 -4.92 -4.65 -14.81
C GLU A 164 -3.48 -5.14 -14.70
N VAL A 165 -2.54 -4.40 -15.26
CA VAL A 165 -1.11 -4.73 -15.16
C VAL A 165 -0.61 -4.65 -13.72
N VAL A 166 -0.99 -3.61 -12.98
CA VAL A 166 -0.54 -3.40 -11.60
C VAL A 166 -1.19 -4.39 -10.64
N ILE A 167 -2.50 -4.67 -10.80
CA ILE A 167 -3.25 -5.56 -9.89
C ILE A 167 -3.08 -7.03 -10.26
N ALA A 168 -3.23 -7.40 -11.54
CA ALA A 168 -3.23 -8.78 -12.00
C ALA A 168 -1.92 -9.21 -12.69
N GLY A 169 -0.97 -8.28 -12.87
CA GLY A 169 0.29 -8.54 -13.56
C GLY A 169 0.20 -8.46 -15.08
N TYR A 170 1.36 -8.52 -15.74
CA TYR A 170 1.45 -8.45 -17.19
C TYR A 170 0.80 -9.66 -17.87
N GLN A 171 0.30 -9.47 -19.09
CA GLN A 171 -0.19 -10.56 -19.92
C GLN A 171 0.96 -11.50 -20.29
N LYS A 172 0.75 -12.80 -20.13
CA LYS A 172 1.70 -13.82 -20.60
C LYS A 172 1.60 -13.98 -22.11
N LYS A 173 2.52 -13.39 -22.85
CA LYS A 173 2.55 -13.51 -24.32
C LYS A 173 2.81 -14.94 -24.81
N ASN A 174 3.43 -15.78 -24.00
CA ASN A 174 3.87 -17.13 -24.36
C ASN A 174 2.98 -18.24 -23.76
N ALA A 175 1.86 -17.91 -23.14
CA ALA A 175 0.92 -18.92 -22.65
C ALA A 175 0.06 -19.43 -23.81
N ILE A 176 0.43 -20.57 -24.37
CA ILE A 176 -0.35 -21.28 -25.37
C ILE A 176 -1.40 -22.09 -24.63
N MET A 177 -2.63 -21.61 -24.62
CA MET A 177 -3.80 -22.37 -24.14
C MET A 177 -4.44 -23.07 -25.32
N THR A 178 -4.72 -24.36 -25.16
CA THR A 178 -5.52 -25.11 -26.12
C THR A 178 -6.97 -24.58 -26.14
N ASP A 179 -7.69 -24.80 -27.22
CA ASP A 179 -9.10 -24.34 -27.30
C ASP A 179 -10.00 -25.04 -26.26
N HIS A 180 -9.63 -26.23 -25.83
CA HIS A 180 -10.30 -26.93 -24.74
C HIS A 180 -10.08 -26.22 -23.39
N GLU A 181 -8.83 -25.86 -23.05
CA GLU A 181 -8.50 -25.11 -21.83
C GLU A 181 -9.15 -23.73 -21.82
N LYS A 182 -9.15 -23.00 -22.95
CA LYS A 182 -9.85 -21.73 -23.08
C LYS A 182 -11.35 -21.84 -22.75
N LYS A 183 -12.00 -22.91 -23.24
CA LYS A 183 -13.41 -23.18 -22.91
C LYS A 183 -13.61 -23.43 -21.42
N ILE A 184 -12.77 -24.27 -20.81
CA ILE A 184 -12.87 -24.57 -19.38
C ILE A 184 -12.74 -23.28 -18.55
N VAL A 185 -11.71 -22.48 -18.81
CA VAL A 185 -11.51 -21.21 -18.13
C VAL A 185 -12.65 -20.24 -18.37
N ALA A 186 -13.16 -20.15 -19.62
CA ALA A 186 -14.28 -19.28 -19.94
C ALA A 186 -15.55 -19.67 -19.17
N TYR A 187 -15.88 -20.97 -19.11
CA TYR A 187 -17.03 -21.43 -18.32
C TYR A 187 -16.85 -21.17 -16.83
N HIS A 188 -15.65 -21.32 -16.31
CA HIS A 188 -15.32 -21.04 -14.92
C HIS A 188 -15.55 -19.56 -14.58
N GLU A 189 -14.97 -18.65 -15.36
CA GLU A 189 -15.10 -17.20 -15.14
C GLU A 189 -16.53 -16.69 -15.36
N ILE A 190 -17.24 -17.22 -16.38
CA ILE A 190 -18.66 -16.90 -16.59
C ILE A 190 -19.50 -17.42 -15.42
N GLY A 191 -19.17 -18.59 -14.87
CA GLY A 191 -19.83 -19.12 -13.68
C GLY A 191 -19.71 -18.16 -12.49
N HIS A 192 -18.53 -17.65 -12.21
CA HIS A 192 -18.32 -16.63 -11.17
C HIS A 192 -19.12 -15.36 -11.45
N ALA A 193 -19.09 -14.87 -12.68
CA ALA A 193 -19.83 -13.67 -13.07
C ALA A 193 -21.34 -13.82 -12.92
N LEU A 194 -21.90 -14.97 -13.32
CA LEU A 194 -23.33 -15.26 -13.19
C LEU A 194 -23.76 -15.34 -11.72
N VAL A 195 -22.97 -16.01 -10.88
CA VAL A 195 -23.26 -16.09 -9.44
C VAL A 195 -23.22 -14.69 -8.84
N ALA A 196 -22.18 -13.91 -9.14
CA ALA A 196 -22.07 -12.54 -8.66
C ALA A 196 -23.23 -11.65 -9.10
N ALA A 197 -23.64 -11.75 -10.39
CA ALA A 197 -24.74 -10.96 -10.94
C ALA A 197 -26.12 -11.32 -10.35
N ARG A 198 -26.26 -12.53 -9.79
CA ARG A 198 -27.51 -13.01 -9.17
C ARG A 198 -27.57 -12.78 -7.66
N GLN A 199 -26.46 -12.40 -7.04
CA GLN A 199 -26.44 -12.08 -5.61
C GLN A 199 -26.80 -10.61 -5.38
N THR A 200 -27.68 -10.35 -4.41
CA THR A 200 -28.13 -9.00 -4.07
C THR A 200 -27.06 -8.15 -3.39
N ASN A 201 -26.09 -8.79 -2.73
CA ASN A 201 -25.03 -8.12 -1.98
C ASN A 201 -23.64 -8.27 -2.62
N SER A 202 -23.58 -8.67 -3.88
CA SER A 202 -22.33 -8.80 -4.62
C SER A 202 -22.00 -7.50 -5.36
N ALA A 203 -20.71 -7.20 -5.46
CA ALA A 203 -20.24 -6.10 -6.28
C ALA A 203 -20.53 -6.38 -7.76
N PRO A 204 -20.87 -5.35 -8.58
CA PRO A 204 -21.13 -5.54 -10.00
C PRO A 204 -19.89 -6.06 -10.72
N VAL A 205 -20.11 -7.02 -11.63
CA VAL A 205 -19.04 -7.55 -12.50
C VAL A 205 -18.72 -6.49 -13.55
N GLN A 206 -17.48 -6.08 -13.62
CA GLN A 206 -17.00 -5.08 -14.59
C GLN A 206 -16.31 -5.71 -15.79
N LYS A 207 -15.56 -6.77 -15.58
CA LYS A 207 -14.79 -7.40 -16.64
C LYS A 207 -14.63 -8.89 -16.38
N ILE A 208 -14.70 -9.66 -17.47
CA ILE A 208 -14.36 -11.08 -17.49
C ILE A 208 -13.25 -11.26 -18.53
N THR A 209 -12.21 -11.99 -18.20
CA THR A 209 -11.11 -12.28 -19.14
C THR A 209 -10.59 -13.69 -18.95
N ILE A 210 -10.16 -14.30 -20.05
CA ILE A 210 -9.48 -15.59 -20.10
C ILE A 210 -8.01 -15.44 -20.49
N ILE A 211 -7.47 -14.20 -20.44
CA ILE A 211 -6.08 -13.92 -20.79
C ILE A 211 -5.21 -14.23 -19.59
N PRO A 212 -4.22 -15.17 -19.71
CA PRO A 212 -3.33 -15.50 -18.62
C PRO A 212 -2.43 -14.34 -18.21
N ARG A 213 -2.26 -14.15 -16.89
CA ARG A 213 -1.42 -13.10 -16.30
C ARG A 213 -0.21 -13.68 -15.57
N THR A 214 0.80 -12.84 -15.33
CA THR A 214 2.05 -13.25 -14.65
C THR A 214 1.82 -13.63 -13.19
N SER A 215 0.75 -13.18 -12.56
CA SER A 215 0.33 -13.58 -11.21
C SER A 215 -0.10 -15.05 -11.07
N GLY A 216 -0.17 -15.79 -12.19
CA GLY A 216 -0.55 -17.20 -12.23
C GLY A 216 -2.00 -17.45 -12.60
N ALA A 217 -2.86 -16.43 -12.64
CA ALA A 217 -4.24 -16.56 -13.06
C ALA A 217 -4.34 -16.89 -14.56
N LEU A 218 -5.16 -17.88 -14.92
CA LEU A 218 -5.48 -18.25 -16.31
C LEU A 218 -6.59 -17.40 -16.89
N GLY A 219 -7.38 -16.78 -16.03
CA GLY A 219 -8.46 -15.84 -16.29
C GLY A 219 -8.83 -15.15 -14.99
N TYR A 220 -9.70 -14.16 -15.02
CA TYR A 220 -10.30 -13.58 -13.82
C TYR A 220 -11.61 -12.85 -14.13
N THR A 221 -12.45 -12.79 -13.13
CA THR A 221 -13.66 -11.99 -13.11
C THR A 221 -13.45 -10.80 -12.18
N MET A 222 -13.43 -9.59 -12.74
CA MET A 222 -13.24 -8.36 -11.96
C MET A 222 -14.57 -7.86 -11.44
N GLN A 223 -14.67 -7.75 -10.13
CA GLN A 223 -15.79 -7.12 -9.44
C GLN A 223 -15.29 -5.84 -8.76
N VAL A 224 -16.04 -4.75 -8.87
CA VAL A 224 -15.71 -3.50 -8.20
C VAL A 224 -16.72 -3.24 -7.12
N CYS A 225 -16.27 -3.31 -5.88
CA CYS A 225 -17.11 -2.97 -4.74
C CYS A 225 -17.38 -1.46 -4.73
N LEU A 226 -18.63 -1.07 -4.87
CA LEU A 226 -19.08 0.33 -4.76
C LEU A 226 -19.28 0.76 -3.29
N LEU A 227 -19.32 -0.22 -2.37
CA LEU A 227 -19.59 -0.02 -0.96
C LEU A 227 -18.36 -0.44 -0.16
N TYR A 228 -17.50 0.49 0.17
CA TYR A 228 -16.61 0.37 1.31
C TYR A 228 -17.49 0.62 2.56
N THR A 229 -18.29 -0.37 2.91
CA THR A 229 -18.97 -0.37 4.21
C THR A 229 -17.98 -0.96 5.22
N SER A 230 -17.87 -0.28 6.35
CA SER A 230 -17.22 -0.64 7.61
C SER A 230 -16.68 -2.07 7.73
N PRO A 231 -15.51 -2.27 8.35
CA PRO A 231 -14.93 -3.60 8.56
C PRO A 231 -15.98 -4.56 9.12
N SER A 232 -16.00 -5.77 8.57
CA SER A 232 -16.89 -6.84 9.04
C SER A 232 -16.66 -7.07 10.53
N PRO A 233 -17.70 -7.37 11.33
CA PRO A 233 -17.51 -7.75 12.74
C PRO A 233 -16.55 -8.92 12.96
N ARG A 234 -16.17 -9.66 11.92
CA ARG A 234 -15.17 -10.73 11.96
C ARG A 234 -13.73 -10.22 11.96
N ASP A 235 -13.51 -8.95 11.62
CA ASP A 235 -12.17 -8.36 11.60
C ASP A 235 -11.71 -7.89 12.98
N TYR A 236 -12.58 -8.05 14.01
CA TYR A 236 -12.33 -7.72 15.42
C TYR A 236 -12.35 -8.93 16.36
N ALA A 237 -12.34 -10.15 15.84
CA ALA A 237 -12.33 -11.38 16.66
C ALA A 237 -10.94 -12.00 16.76
#